data_551c8e34bd809952f6fea9319fe4183e
#
_entry.id   551c8e34bd809952f6fea9319fe4183e
#
_cell.length_a   1.000
_cell.length_b   1.000
_cell.length_c   1.000
_cell.angle_alpha   90.00
_cell.angle_beta   90.00
_cell.angle_gamma   90.00
#
_symmetry.space_group_name_H-M   'P 1'
#
loop_
_entity.id
_entity.type
_entity.pdbx_description
1 polymer ?
#
loop_
_entity_poly.entity_id
_entity_poly.type
_entity_poly.pdbx_seq_one_letter_code
_entity_poly.pdbx_strand_id
1 'polypeptide(L)'
;MSEFEKGKDMRQKKYYPVNKDKKDGHKRLQIILAKPERDVDRDKGSTKPTIILRNRAVSPSQRPATVLRKDSETQQPPLYQLAAKHTTGENVNPLSPPPEMKGSVKLVDESFQFCDGALEFLLDQNDFMVVGCLGLQGVGKSTLMSLLAGNQPDDPPKSLYFKPQGLEHHELGGHCTTGVDLLVTPNRVILLDTQPMLSASVMDRLVQQESKKFAGTEFTSTENAMEIQSLQLAAFLLSVCHIVILVQDWFFDPNFLRFVQSAEMLKPSTPTTSQDEEIIEYFPHVLFLQNRAATGDFSPSQLKLMQTVYSRTCLRSRLQTQSGIGNTVSPQNSGDATSLFLLPDFGETEEAGHYRGHPGFAELLAMLRNQIHGVTCHPITHTVLSEKNWLHYASKVWEGVKKSSFFMEYSRLLP
;
A
#
# COMPACT_ATOMS: atom_id res chain seq x y z
N MET A 1 35.26 -47.53 -44.47
CA MET A 1 34.27 -48.58 -44.51
C MET A 1 33.11 -48.03 -43.76
N SER A 2 32.10 -47.67 -44.29
CA SER A 2 31.09 -47.67 -45.33
C SER A 2 29.97 -46.83 -44.75
N GLU A 3 29.66 -45.68 -45.31
CA GLU A 3 28.63 -45.44 -46.33
C GLU A 3 27.24 -45.99 -45.98
N PHE A 4 26.28 -45.10 -45.92
CA PHE A 4 25.06 -44.99 -46.76
C PHE A 4 24.10 -44.03 -46.09
N GLU A 5 23.79 -42.96 -46.62
CA GLU A 5 22.89 -42.41 -47.69
C GLU A 5 21.54 -41.96 -47.15
N LYS A 6 21.32 -40.67 -47.32
CA LYS A 6 20.25 -39.92 -48.00
C LYS A 6 18.79 -40.41 -47.88
N GLY A 7 17.95 -39.49 -47.50
CA GLY A 7 16.52 -39.51 -47.80
C GLY A 7 15.90 -38.14 -47.60
N LYS A 8 15.85 -37.35 -48.70
CA LYS A 8 14.95 -36.19 -48.85
C LYS A 8 13.52 -36.67 -48.93
N ASP A 9 12.58 -35.98 -48.32
CA ASP A 9 11.31 -35.81 -49.03
C ASP A 9 10.63 -34.49 -48.59
N MET A 10 10.34 -33.68 -49.59
CA MET A 10 9.46 -32.53 -49.60
C MET A 10 8.01 -32.98 -49.71
N ARG A 11 7.08 -32.35 -49.05
CA ARG A 11 5.68 -32.15 -49.50
C ARG A 11 5.03 -31.06 -48.71
N GLN A 12 4.83 -29.96 -49.32
CA GLN A 12 3.69 -29.41 -50.09
C GLN A 12 2.63 -28.74 -49.20
N LYS A 13 2.63 -27.43 -49.38
CA LYS A 13 1.55 -26.51 -49.01
C LYS A 13 0.25 -26.91 -49.69
N LYS A 14 -0.86 -26.97 -48.98
CA LYS A 14 -2.20 -26.90 -49.58
C LYS A 14 -2.88 -25.58 -49.17
N TYR A 15 -3.03 -24.74 -50.15
CA TYR A 15 -3.99 -23.65 -50.21
C TYR A 15 -5.38 -24.21 -50.42
N TYR A 16 -6.41 -23.71 -49.74
CA TYR A 16 -7.80 -23.81 -50.17
C TYR A 16 -8.41 -22.43 -50.31
N PRO A 17 -9.24 -22.22 -51.36
CA PRO A 17 -9.67 -20.92 -51.80
C PRO A 17 -10.96 -20.43 -51.14
N VAL A 18 -11.09 -19.12 -51.20
CA VAL A 18 -12.27 -18.30 -50.91
C VAL A 18 -13.42 -18.67 -51.82
N ASN A 19 -14.62 -18.89 -51.26
CA ASN A 19 -15.85 -18.78 -52.02
C ASN A 19 -16.81 -17.78 -51.36
N LYS A 20 -17.21 -16.83 -52.18
CA LYS A 20 -18.25 -15.83 -51.95
C LYS A 20 -19.63 -16.39 -52.16
N ASP A 21 -20.57 -15.70 -51.55
CA ASP A 21 -22.01 -15.57 -51.83
C ASP A 21 -22.96 -16.57 -51.13
N LYS A 22 -23.73 -16.05 -50.17
CA LYS A 22 -25.17 -15.84 -50.32
C LYS A 22 -25.78 -15.09 -49.13
N LYS A 23 -26.61 -14.12 -49.52
CA LYS A 23 -27.54 -13.31 -48.72
C LYS A 23 -28.63 -14.17 -48.06
N ASP A 24 -29.08 -13.65 -46.91
CA ASP A 24 -30.47 -13.44 -46.42
C ASP A 24 -30.38 -13.35 -44.89
N GLY A 25 -30.79 -12.32 -44.21
CA GLY A 25 -32.02 -11.59 -44.18
C GLY A 25 -32.54 -11.53 -42.73
N HIS A 26 -32.78 -10.30 -42.23
CA HIS A 26 -33.62 -9.97 -41.06
C HIS A 26 -32.92 -9.94 -39.68
N LYS A 27 -33.00 -8.92 -38.86
CA LYS A 27 -33.90 -7.76 -38.65
C LYS A 27 -33.13 -6.75 -37.79
N ARG A 28 -32.94 -5.53 -38.31
CA ARG A 28 -32.60 -4.34 -37.55
C ARG A 28 -33.85 -3.86 -36.81
N LEU A 29 -33.74 -3.76 -35.49
CA LEU A 29 -34.65 -2.91 -34.70
C LEU A 29 -34.11 -1.48 -34.77
N GLN A 30 -34.80 -0.63 -35.49
CA GLN A 30 -34.63 0.82 -35.49
C GLN A 30 -35.33 1.38 -34.24
N ILE A 31 -34.58 2.05 -33.40
CA ILE A 31 -35.13 2.94 -32.39
C ILE A 31 -35.26 4.31 -33.04
N ILE A 32 -36.48 4.77 -33.23
CA ILE A 32 -36.84 6.08 -33.76
C ILE A 32 -36.69 7.09 -32.63
N LEU A 33 -35.72 8.00 -32.76
CA LEU A 33 -35.61 9.23 -31.98
C LEU A 33 -36.54 10.27 -32.63
N ALA A 34 -37.62 10.67 -31.95
CA ALA A 34 -38.45 11.78 -32.30
C ALA A 34 -37.75 13.11 -31.97
N LYS A 35 -37.57 13.96 -32.96
CA LYS A 35 -37.22 15.37 -32.82
C LYS A 35 -38.51 16.15 -32.46
N PRO A 36 -38.45 17.14 -31.55
CA PRO A 36 -39.45 18.21 -31.55
C PRO A 36 -38.99 19.34 -32.46
N GLU A 37 -39.99 19.83 -33.19
CA GLU A 37 -39.93 20.94 -34.13
C GLU A 37 -39.67 22.27 -33.43
N ARG A 38 -39.06 23.18 -34.21
CA ARG A 38 -38.88 24.61 -33.89
C ARG A 38 -40.17 25.34 -34.19
N ASP A 39 -40.53 26.27 -33.29
CA ASP A 39 -41.23 27.48 -33.69
C ASP A 39 -40.62 28.71 -33.01
N VAL A 40 -40.52 29.73 -33.85
CA VAL A 40 -39.88 31.03 -33.69
C VAL A 40 -40.91 31.96 -33.03
N ASP A 41 -40.49 32.77 -32.02
CA ASP A 41 -40.54 34.23 -32.09
C ASP A 41 -40.15 34.91 -30.76
N ARG A 42 -39.23 35.90 -30.92
CA ARG A 42 -39.04 37.20 -30.26
C ARG A 42 -39.51 37.43 -28.81
N ASP A 43 -38.67 37.86 -27.94
CA ASP A 43 -38.22 39.23 -27.63
C ASP A 43 -37.63 39.31 -26.20
N LYS A 44 -36.49 40.00 -26.13
CA LYS A 44 -35.95 40.82 -25.03
C LYS A 44 -36.29 40.57 -23.57
N GLY A 45 -35.25 40.42 -22.74
CA GLY A 45 -35.32 40.81 -21.33
C GLY A 45 -34.30 40.12 -20.43
N SER A 46 -33.15 40.76 -20.28
CA SER A 46 -32.17 40.53 -19.20
C SER A 46 -32.84 40.53 -17.83
N THR A 47 -32.68 39.45 -17.03
CA THR A 47 -32.75 39.58 -15.57
C THR A 47 -31.94 38.49 -14.91
N LYS A 48 -30.91 38.95 -14.15
CA LYS A 48 -30.12 38.17 -13.21
C LYS A 48 -30.96 37.75 -12.01
N PRO A 49 -30.80 36.57 -11.43
CA PRO A 49 -31.47 36.20 -10.17
C PRO A 49 -30.84 36.97 -8.98
N THR A 50 -31.69 37.75 -8.34
CA THR A 50 -31.38 38.47 -7.10
C THR A 50 -31.72 37.58 -5.90
N ILE A 51 -30.74 37.35 -5.03
CA ILE A 51 -30.93 36.66 -3.75
C ILE A 51 -31.53 37.67 -2.77
N ILE A 52 -32.73 37.43 -2.28
CA ILE A 52 -33.38 38.27 -1.24
C ILE A 52 -33.05 37.70 0.13
N LEU A 53 -32.17 38.41 0.85
CA LEU A 53 -32.00 38.26 2.30
C LEU A 53 -33.08 39.04 3.03
N ARG A 54 -33.98 38.36 3.72
CA ARG A 54 -35.00 38.97 4.59
C ARG A 54 -34.41 39.16 5.98
N ASN A 55 -33.91 40.35 6.25
CA ASN A 55 -33.71 40.86 7.60
C ASN A 55 -35.03 41.48 8.09
N ARG A 56 -35.56 40.98 9.20
CA ARG A 56 -36.71 41.56 9.88
C ARG A 56 -36.20 42.28 11.14
N ALA A 57 -36.07 43.60 11.01
CA ALA A 57 -35.89 44.51 12.13
C ALA A 57 -37.25 44.79 12.73
N VAL A 58 -37.35 44.77 14.03
CA VAL A 58 -38.43 45.37 14.80
C VAL A 58 -37.78 46.29 15.85
N SER A 59 -38.08 47.57 15.75
CA SER A 59 -37.74 48.63 16.69
C SER A 59 -38.96 49.05 17.55
N PRO A 60 -38.79 49.90 18.57
CA PRO A 60 -39.33 49.72 19.90
C PRO A 60 -40.42 50.68 20.25
N SER A 61 -41.21 50.45 21.30
CA SER A 61 -41.78 51.57 22.07
C SER A 61 -42.34 51.15 23.44
N GLN A 62 -41.89 51.97 24.39
CA GLN A 62 -42.54 52.56 25.58
C GLN A 62 -42.68 51.71 26.85
N ARG A 63 -41.97 52.28 27.84
CA ARG A 63 -42.22 52.14 29.28
C ARG A 63 -43.47 52.96 29.73
N PRO A 64 -44.07 52.71 30.93
CA PRO A 64 -43.50 53.20 32.18
C PRO A 64 -43.68 52.33 33.44
N ALA A 65 -42.71 52.44 34.29
CA ALA A 65 -42.58 52.68 35.71
C ALA A 65 -43.35 51.95 36.81
N THR A 66 -42.56 51.48 37.77
CA THR A 66 -42.65 51.38 39.24
C THR A 66 -43.55 50.29 39.88
N VAL A 67 -42.96 49.45 40.72
CA VAL A 67 -42.90 49.45 42.18
C VAL A 67 -42.27 48.17 42.74
N LEU A 68 -41.40 48.35 43.71
CA LEU A 68 -40.70 47.46 44.62
C LEU A 68 -41.41 46.19 45.11
N ARG A 69 -40.70 45.05 45.20
CA ARG A 69 -40.18 44.36 46.40
C ARG A 69 -39.70 42.93 46.10
N LYS A 70 -38.51 42.67 46.60
CA LYS A 70 -37.91 41.49 47.22
C LYS A 70 -38.61 40.12 46.99
N ASP A 71 -37.89 39.15 46.40
CA ASP A 71 -37.07 38.18 47.05
C ASP A 71 -36.41 37.23 46.00
N SER A 72 -35.24 36.83 46.35
CA SER A 72 -34.34 35.85 45.76
C SER A 72 -34.99 34.61 45.14
N GLU A 73 -34.68 34.35 43.85
CA GLU A 73 -34.27 33.00 43.42
C GLU A 73 -33.67 33.11 42.00
N THR A 74 -32.40 32.76 41.91
CA THR A 74 -31.59 32.74 40.71
C THR A 74 -32.04 31.58 39.81
N GLN A 75 -32.74 31.82 38.74
CA GLN A 75 -32.91 30.86 37.65
C GLN A 75 -31.93 31.17 36.54
N GLN A 76 -30.90 30.35 36.43
CA GLN A 76 -30.02 30.29 35.27
C GLN A 76 -30.74 29.72 34.06
N PRO A 77 -30.44 30.16 32.81
CA PRO A 77 -31.03 29.61 31.60
C PRO A 77 -30.52 28.16 31.37
N PRO A 78 -31.32 27.29 30.70
CA PRO A 78 -30.96 25.91 30.53
C PRO A 78 -29.69 25.77 29.69
N LEU A 79 -28.66 25.26 30.31
CA LEU A 79 -27.44 24.82 29.64
C LEU A 79 -27.76 23.52 28.88
N TYR A 80 -27.73 23.55 27.55
CA TYR A 80 -27.77 22.34 26.77
C TYR A 80 -26.52 21.51 27.08
N GLN A 81 -26.67 20.49 27.89
CA GLN A 81 -25.65 19.45 28.09
C GLN A 81 -25.65 18.56 26.86
N LEU A 82 -24.68 18.81 25.97
CA LEU A 82 -24.24 17.77 25.05
C LEU A 82 -23.69 16.61 25.90
N ALA A 83 -24.31 15.45 25.76
CA ALA A 83 -23.88 14.24 26.44
C ALA A 83 -22.44 13.91 25.99
N ALA A 84 -21.47 14.34 26.77
CA ALA A 84 -20.09 13.90 26.65
C ALA A 84 -20.06 12.42 27.09
N LYS A 85 -19.83 11.51 26.17
CA LYS A 85 -19.36 10.16 26.51
C LYS A 85 -18.08 10.33 27.32
N HIS A 86 -18.11 9.86 28.55
CA HIS A 86 -16.92 9.74 29.38
C HIS A 86 -15.94 8.80 28.71
N THR A 87 -14.95 9.39 28.06
CA THR A 87 -13.62 8.83 27.95
C THR A 87 -12.77 9.61 28.92
N THR A 88 -12.17 8.93 29.87
CA THR A 88 -11.10 9.45 30.73
C THR A 88 -9.94 9.84 29.80
N GLY A 89 -9.97 11.09 29.33
CA GLY A 89 -8.94 11.69 28.51
C GLY A 89 -8.32 12.82 29.28
N GLU A 90 -7.04 12.72 29.54
CA GLU A 90 -6.18 13.84 29.88
C GLU A 90 -6.50 15.03 28.97
N ASN A 91 -6.52 16.24 29.52
CA ASN A 91 -6.70 17.49 28.78
C ASN A 91 -5.61 17.63 27.72
N VAL A 92 -5.86 17.08 26.55
CA VAL A 92 -4.97 17.24 25.40
C VAL A 92 -5.15 18.69 24.92
N ASN A 93 -4.16 19.50 25.17
CA ASN A 93 -4.08 20.85 24.61
C ASN A 93 -4.08 20.71 23.09
N PRO A 94 -5.06 21.29 22.35
CA PRO A 94 -5.13 21.13 20.88
C PRO A 94 -3.91 21.68 20.12
N LEU A 95 -2.99 22.35 20.80
CA LEU A 95 -1.73 22.86 20.26
C LEU A 95 -0.52 21.98 20.61
N SER A 96 -0.68 20.89 21.35
CA SER A 96 0.44 20.00 21.60
C SER A 96 0.69 19.10 20.39
N PRO A 97 1.97 18.86 20.03
CA PRO A 97 2.27 17.89 18.97
C PRO A 97 1.71 16.52 19.36
N PRO A 98 1.36 15.67 18.36
CA PRO A 98 0.89 14.34 18.64
C PRO A 98 1.95 13.55 19.43
N PRO A 99 1.52 12.62 20.29
CA PRO A 99 2.45 11.82 21.06
C PRO A 99 3.36 11.01 20.13
N GLU A 100 4.66 10.97 20.45
CA GLU A 100 5.59 10.11 19.73
C GLU A 100 5.28 8.64 20.00
N MET A 101 5.35 7.82 18.93
CA MET A 101 5.14 6.40 19.04
C MET A 101 6.35 5.72 19.68
N LYS A 102 6.15 5.00 20.77
CA LYS A 102 7.19 4.19 21.44
C LYS A 102 7.35 2.79 20.85
N GLY A 103 6.46 2.39 19.98
CA GLY A 103 6.43 1.11 19.29
C GLY A 103 5.36 1.11 18.22
N SER A 104 5.34 0.06 17.40
CA SER A 104 4.33 -0.10 16.36
C SER A 104 2.95 -0.39 16.94
N VAL A 105 1.91 -0.01 16.18
CA VAL A 105 0.51 -0.36 16.43
C VAL A 105 -0.03 -1.19 15.28
N LYS A 106 -1.10 -1.95 15.51
CA LYS A 106 -1.74 -2.72 14.45
C LYS A 106 -2.51 -1.81 13.49
N LEU A 107 -2.25 -1.96 12.18
CA LEU A 107 -3.08 -1.44 11.10
C LEU A 107 -4.06 -2.51 10.60
N VAL A 108 -3.59 -3.74 10.45
CA VAL A 108 -4.40 -4.92 10.20
C VAL A 108 -4.03 -5.96 11.24
N ASP A 109 -5.00 -6.45 11.98
CA ASP A 109 -4.77 -7.40 13.06
C ASP A 109 -4.64 -8.85 12.57
N GLU A 110 -4.46 -9.78 13.51
CA GLU A 110 -4.33 -11.21 13.23
C GLU A 110 -5.63 -11.86 12.71
N SER A 111 -6.78 -11.18 12.89
CA SER A 111 -8.08 -11.58 12.36
C SER A 111 -8.39 -10.92 11.01
N PHE A 112 -7.40 -10.25 10.40
CA PHE A 112 -7.54 -9.49 9.16
C PHE A 112 -8.60 -8.38 9.23
N GLN A 113 -8.78 -7.80 10.44
CA GLN A 113 -9.60 -6.60 10.63
C GLN A 113 -8.71 -5.36 10.61
N PHE A 114 -9.22 -4.29 10.00
CA PHE A 114 -8.55 -3.00 9.99
C PHE A 114 -8.70 -2.33 11.37
N CYS A 115 -7.62 -1.72 11.86
CA CYS A 115 -7.55 -1.09 13.18
C CYS A 115 -7.30 0.42 13.03
N ASP A 116 -8.06 1.22 13.78
CA ASP A 116 -7.96 2.68 13.76
C ASP A 116 -7.02 3.25 14.83
N GLY A 117 -6.30 2.39 15.57
CA GLY A 117 -5.42 2.80 16.69
C GLY A 117 -4.29 3.75 16.31
N ALA A 118 -3.95 3.84 15.00
CA ALA A 118 -2.96 4.79 14.51
C ALA A 118 -3.47 6.24 14.44
N LEU A 119 -4.79 6.48 14.49
CA LEU A 119 -5.41 7.78 14.25
C LEU A 119 -4.92 8.87 15.21
N GLU A 120 -4.61 8.53 16.45
CA GLU A 120 -4.12 9.45 17.48
C GLU A 120 -2.71 10.01 17.19
N PHE A 121 -1.93 9.29 16.38
CA PHE A 121 -0.55 9.66 15.99
C PHE A 121 -0.48 10.41 14.66
N LEU A 122 -1.58 10.46 13.91
CA LEU A 122 -1.64 11.07 12.58
C LEU A 122 -2.10 12.53 12.63
N LEU A 123 -1.56 13.33 11.70
CA LEU A 123 -1.84 14.76 11.57
C LEU A 123 -2.71 15.07 10.34
N ASP A 124 -3.31 16.24 10.32
CA ASP A 124 -3.98 16.80 9.14
C ASP A 124 -2.99 17.60 8.27
N GLN A 125 -1.85 16.96 7.92
CA GLN A 125 -0.84 17.51 7.02
C GLN A 125 -0.63 16.61 5.82
N ASN A 126 -0.17 17.18 4.72
CA ASN A 126 -0.07 16.49 3.42
C ASN A 126 1.37 16.08 3.08
N ASP A 127 2.35 16.56 3.85
CA ASP A 127 3.76 16.22 3.66
C ASP A 127 4.12 14.99 4.49
N PHE A 128 3.87 13.82 3.90
CA PHE A 128 4.18 12.53 4.50
C PHE A 128 4.49 11.48 3.43
N MET A 129 5.17 10.44 3.83
CA MET A 129 5.51 9.32 2.97
C MET A 129 5.06 8.01 3.62
N VAL A 130 4.59 7.06 2.81
CA VAL A 130 4.24 5.72 3.28
C VAL A 130 5.18 4.71 2.66
N VAL A 131 5.88 3.96 3.49
CA VAL A 131 6.83 2.92 3.08
C VAL A 131 6.39 1.60 3.68
N GLY A 132 6.12 0.61 2.83
CA GLY A 132 5.77 -0.74 3.25
C GLY A 132 6.86 -1.74 2.89
N CYS A 133 6.91 -2.89 3.58
CA CYS A 133 7.81 -3.97 3.23
C CYS A 133 7.06 -5.28 2.99
N LEU A 134 7.49 -6.03 1.99
CA LEU A 134 7.04 -7.38 1.64
C LEU A 134 8.24 -8.32 1.59
N GLY A 135 8.05 -9.58 1.93
CA GLY A 135 9.10 -10.60 1.83
C GLY A 135 8.74 -11.88 2.58
N LEU A 136 9.52 -12.92 2.36
CA LEU A 136 9.36 -14.22 3.00
C LEU A 136 9.67 -14.17 4.50
N GLN A 137 9.49 -15.29 5.18
CA GLN A 137 9.84 -15.42 6.60
C GLN A 137 11.37 -15.37 6.79
N GLY A 138 11.82 -14.66 7.83
CA GLY A 138 13.24 -14.64 8.23
C GLY A 138 14.15 -13.71 7.43
N VAL A 139 13.66 -13.07 6.35
CA VAL A 139 14.49 -12.17 5.50
C VAL A 139 14.88 -10.83 6.15
N GLY A 140 14.39 -10.54 7.37
CA GLY A 140 14.78 -9.36 8.15
C GLY A 140 13.88 -8.13 7.97
N LYS A 141 12.62 -8.27 7.53
CA LYS A 141 11.68 -7.15 7.34
C LYS A 141 11.53 -6.26 8.58
N SER A 142 11.12 -6.82 9.71
CA SER A 142 10.85 -6.07 10.95
C SER A 142 12.10 -5.38 11.50
N THR A 143 13.27 -6.03 11.36
CA THR A 143 14.56 -5.42 11.71
C THR A 143 14.86 -4.24 10.79
N LEU A 144 14.75 -4.42 9.47
CA LEU A 144 14.95 -3.35 8.50
C LEU A 144 14.02 -2.16 8.77
N MET A 145 12.73 -2.42 9.00
CA MET A 145 11.76 -1.36 9.26
C MET A 145 12.06 -0.62 10.57
N SER A 146 12.50 -1.31 11.62
CA SER A 146 12.98 -0.68 12.86
C SER A 146 14.21 0.18 12.63
N LEU A 147 15.15 -0.30 11.85
CA LEU A 147 16.34 0.46 11.46
C LEU A 147 15.96 1.70 10.64
N LEU A 148 15.05 1.59 9.69
CA LEU A 148 14.54 2.74 8.93
C LEU A 148 13.80 3.74 9.83
N ALA A 149 13.15 3.28 10.90
CA ALA A 149 12.48 4.12 11.89
C ALA A 149 13.43 4.93 12.77
N GLY A 150 14.71 4.59 12.81
CA GLY A 150 15.72 5.30 13.60
C GLY A 150 16.45 4.45 14.63
N ASN A 151 16.05 3.20 14.84
CA ASN A 151 16.84 2.28 15.65
C ASN A 151 18.27 2.16 15.10
N GLN A 152 19.21 1.90 16.03
CA GLN A 152 20.60 1.62 15.65
C GLN A 152 20.80 0.11 15.50
N PRO A 153 21.79 -0.33 14.70
CA PRO A 153 22.08 -1.74 14.52
C PRO A 153 22.42 -2.47 15.82
N ASP A 154 23.03 -1.77 16.78
CA ASP A 154 23.44 -2.29 18.09
C ASP A 154 22.33 -2.27 19.15
N ASP A 155 21.14 -1.76 18.81
CA ASP A 155 20.02 -1.70 19.73
C ASP A 155 19.58 -3.13 20.11
N PRO A 156 19.27 -3.37 21.40
CA PRO A 156 18.79 -4.68 21.81
C PRO A 156 17.45 -5.00 21.14
N PRO A 157 17.16 -6.25 20.76
CA PRO A 157 15.96 -6.65 20.04
C PRO A 157 14.65 -6.21 20.71
N LYS A 158 14.67 -6.03 22.04
CA LYS A 158 13.48 -5.59 22.81
C LYS A 158 13.15 -4.10 22.63
N SER A 159 14.13 -3.28 22.25
CA SER A 159 13.97 -1.84 22.02
C SER A 159 13.61 -1.49 20.59
N LEU A 160 13.60 -2.45 19.67
CA LEU A 160 13.22 -2.22 18.30
C LEU A 160 11.73 -1.89 18.18
N TYR A 161 11.40 -0.91 17.34
CA TYR A 161 10.03 -0.47 17.11
C TYR A 161 9.13 -1.58 16.59
N PHE A 162 9.63 -2.36 15.62
CA PHE A 162 9.00 -3.57 15.13
C PHE A 162 9.72 -4.78 15.72
N LYS A 163 9.01 -5.64 16.40
CA LYS A 163 9.59 -6.78 17.11
C LYS A 163 10.12 -7.81 16.11
N PRO A 164 11.45 -8.08 16.10
CA PRO A 164 12.01 -9.10 15.24
C PRO A 164 11.67 -10.51 15.76
N GLN A 165 11.84 -11.49 14.90
CA GLN A 165 11.73 -12.89 15.27
C GLN A 165 12.81 -13.26 16.29
N GLY A 166 12.41 -13.73 17.48
CA GLY A 166 13.33 -14.19 18.53
C GLY A 166 13.69 -15.66 18.38
N LEU A 167 14.64 -16.13 19.22
CA LEU A 167 15.09 -17.53 19.21
C LEU A 167 13.92 -18.52 19.38
N GLU A 168 12.96 -18.22 20.26
CA GLU A 168 11.77 -19.05 20.47
C GLU A 168 10.96 -19.24 19.18
N HIS A 169 10.82 -18.19 18.36
CA HIS A 169 10.12 -18.29 17.10
C HIS A 169 10.92 -19.11 16.07
N HIS A 170 12.26 -19.03 16.10
CA HIS A 170 13.11 -19.85 15.23
C HIS A 170 13.01 -21.33 15.60
N GLU A 171 13.08 -21.67 16.89
CA GLU A 171 12.97 -23.05 17.37
C GLU A 171 11.60 -23.67 17.07
N LEU A 172 10.53 -22.89 17.17
CA LEU A 172 9.16 -23.35 16.89
C LEU A 172 8.74 -23.17 15.43
N GLY A 173 9.61 -22.66 14.57
CA GLY A 173 9.29 -22.34 13.16
C GLY A 173 8.21 -21.24 13.02
N GLY A 174 7.89 -20.49 14.10
CA GLY A 174 6.85 -19.48 14.12
C GLY A 174 7.27 -18.13 13.54
N HIS A 175 6.32 -17.20 13.43
CA HIS A 175 6.56 -15.81 13.05
C HIS A 175 6.09 -14.85 14.14
N CYS A 176 6.69 -13.65 14.21
CA CYS A 176 6.36 -12.64 15.22
C CYS A 176 5.27 -11.68 14.71
N THR A 177 5.49 -11.05 13.55
CA THR A 177 4.57 -10.07 12.96
C THR A 177 3.33 -10.76 12.39
N THR A 178 2.13 -10.31 12.79
CA THR A 178 0.84 -10.80 12.29
C THR A 178 0.09 -9.66 11.64
N GLY A 179 -0.48 -9.89 10.45
CA GLY A 179 -1.15 -8.82 9.71
C GLY A 179 -0.18 -7.72 9.28
N VAL A 180 -0.50 -6.47 9.61
CA VAL A 180 0.32 -5.28 9.29
C VAL A 180 0.48 -4.43 10.54
N ASP A 181 1.72 -4.14 10.89
CA ASP A 181 2.10 -3.19 11.94
C ASP A 181 2.45 -1.83 11.34
N LEU A 182 2.07 -0.75 12.00
CA LEU A 182 2.29 0.62 11.57
C LEU A 182 3.10 1.39 12.62
N LEU A 183 4.03 2.21 12.15
CA LEU A 183 4.75 3.20 12.95
C LEU A 183 4.85 4.52 12.19
N VAL A 184 4.62 5.63 12.87
CA VAL A 184 4.85 6.98 12.33
C VAL A 184 6.13 7.53 12.93
N THR A 185 7.10 7.85 12.07
CA THR A 185 8.38 8.45 12.51
C THR A 185 8.23 9.95 12.76
N PRO A 186 9.16 10.57 13.51
CA PRO A 186 9.18 12.03 13.69
C PRO A 186 9.22 12.82 12.36
N ASN A 187 9.90 12.27 11.34
CA ASN A 187 9.99 12.85 10.00
C ASN A 187 8.75 12.56 9.11
N ARG A 188 7.65 12.13 9.74
CA ARG A 188 6.36 11.86 9.09
C ARG A 188 6.43 10.80 7.99
N VAL A 189 7.32 9.83 8.13
CA VAL A 189 7.29 8.60 7.35
C VAL A 189 6.44 7.57 8.09
N ILE A 190 5.40 7.08 7.44
CA ILE A 190 4.55 6.00 7.93
C ILE A 190 5.16 4.69 7.43
N LEU A 191 5.63 3.87 8.35
CA LEU A 191 6.28 2.59 8.08
C LEU A 191 5.28 1.45 8.31
N LEU A 192 5.17 0.53 7.36
CA LEU A 192 4.28 -0.63 7.41
C LEU A 192 5.09 -1.93 7.35
N ASP A 193 5.19 -2.64 8.49
CA ASP A 193 5.78 -3.99 8.56
C ASP A 193 4.70 -5.04 8.38
N THR A 194 4.99 -6.11 7.62
CA THR A 194 4.02 -7.15 7.31
C THR A 194 4.40 -8.51 7.85
N GLN A 195 3.39 -9.34 8.13
CA GLN A 195 3.61 -10.76 8.34
C GLN A 195 4.36 -11.37 7.14
N PRO A 196 5.04 -12.52 7.31
CA PRO A 196 5.72 -13.17 6.20
C PRO A 196 4.73 -13.62 5.13
N MET A 197 5.11 -13.43 3.85
CA MET A 197 4.35 -13.89 2.70
C MET A 197 4.61 -15.37 2.48
N LEU A 198 3.58 -16.11 2.01
CA LEU A 198 3.68 -17.52 1.61
C LEU A 198 4.40 -18.41 2.65
N SER A 199 4.16 -18.19 3.93
CA SER A 199 4.91 -18.83 5.01
C SER A 199 4.16 -20.01 5.62
N ALA A 200 4.87 -21.12 5.81
CA ALA A 200 4.35 -22.30 6.51
C ALA A 200 3.85 -21.96 7.93
N SER A 201 4.50 -21.04 8.62
CA SER A 201 4.07 -20.61 9.96
C SER A 201 2.73 -19.86 9.96
N VAL A 202 2.39 -19.17 8.86
CA VAL A 202 1.06 -18.56 8.67
C VAL A 202 0.03 -19.66 8.40
N MET A 203 0.39 -20.66 7.59
CA MET A 203 -0.46 -21.82 7.33
C MET A 203 -0.77 -22.59 8.64
N ASP A 204 0.22 -22.89 9.46
CA ASP A 204 0.05 -23.57 10.74
C ASP A 204 -0.91 -22.81 11.67
N ARG A 205 -0.82 -21.47 11.67
CA ARG A 205 -1.75 -20.64 12.43
C ARG A 205 -3.18 -20.75 11.90
N LEU A 206 -3.36 -20.76 10.58
CA LEU A 206 -4.68 -20.94 9.96
C LEU A 206 -5.29 -22.29 10.34
N VAL A 207 -4.52 -23.38 10.27
CA VAL A 207 -4.95 -24.72 10.72
C VAL A 207 -5.41 -24.68 12.18
N GLN A 208 -4.66 -24.02 13.06
CA GLN A 208 -5.04 -23.90 14.48
C GLN A 208 -6.31 -23.05 14.69
N GLN A 209 -6.53 -22.02 13.86
CA GLN A 209 -7.74 -21.20 13.92
C GLN A 209 -8.97 -21.95 13.40
N GLU A 210 -8.84 -22.70 12.31
CA GLU A 210 -9.90 -23.55 11.75
C GLU A 210 -10.30 -24.64 12.72
N SER A 211 -9.35 -25.26 13.39
CA SER A 211 -9.60 -26.26 14.42
C SER A 211 -10.46 -25.75 15.58
N LYS A 212 -10.44 -24.44 15.82
CA LYS A 212 -11.27 -23.75 16.85
C LYS A 212 -12.65 -23.34 16.34
N LYS A 213 -12.83 -23.23 15.01
CA LYS A 213 -14.10 -22.82 14.37
C LYS A 213 -14.83 -24.07 13.82
N PHE A 214 -15.20 -25.01 14.68
CA PHE A 214 -15.96 -26.20 14.26
C PHE A 214 -17.30 -25.80 13.63
N ALA A 215 -17.55 -26.31 12.42
CA ALA A 215 -18.79 -26.41 11.65
C ALA A 215 -19.09 -25.33 10.59
N GLY A 216 -18.98 -25.70 9.34
CA GLY A 216 -19.90 -25.27 8.28
C GLY A 216 -19.41 -24.29 7.24
N THR A 217 -18.12 -24.07 7.08
CA THR A 217 -17.62 -23.29 5.94
C THR A 217 -16.97 -24.21 4.89
N GLU A 218 -17.26 -23.91 3.63
CA GLU A 218 -16.69 -24.57 2.45
C GLU A 218 -15.19 -24.81 2.64
N PHE A 219 -14.77 -26.04 2.37
CA PHE A 219 -13.38 -26.50 2.50
C PHE A 219 -12.49 -25.80 1.48
N THR A 220 -12.08 -24.57 1.78
CA THR A 220 -10.94 -23.96 1.09
C THR A 220 -9.69 -24.56 1.72
N SER A 221 -8.80 -25.11 0.92
CA SER A 221 -7.50 -25.61 1.39
C SER A 221 -6.81 -24.50 2.22
N THR A 222 -6.19 -24.86 3.34
CA THR A 222 -5.47 -23.90 4.20
C THR A 222 -4.32 -23.24 3.43
N GLU A 223 -3.72 -23.97 2.49
CA GLU A 223 -2.68 -23.47 1.58
C GLU A 223 -3.24 -22.35 0.70
N ASN A 224 -4.41 -22.56 0.10
CA ASN A 224 -5.09 -21.55 -0.71
C ASN A 224 -5.47 -20.32 0.14
N ALA A 225 -5.95 -20.55 1.36
CA ALA A 225 -6.25 -19.45 2.29
C ALA A 225 -5.01 -18.63 2.64
N MET A 226 -3.86 -19.27 2.88
CA MET A 226 -2.57 -18.59 3.12
C MET A 226 -2.13 -17.78 1.90
N GLU A 227 -2.23 -18.34 0.70
CA GLU A 227 -1.87 -17.65 -0.55
C GLU A 227 -2.76 -16.43 -0.78
N ILE A 228 -4.07 -16.57 -0.64
CA ILE A 228 -5.03 -15.47 -0.78
C ILE A 228 -4.76 -14.36 0.24
N GLN A 229 -4.54 -14.71 1.51
CA GLN A 229 -4.21 -13.72 2.54
C GLN A 229 -2.91 -12.98 2.22
N SER A 230 -1.89 -13.69 1.77
CA SER A 230 -0.61 -13.09 1.37
C SER A 230 -0.80 -12.14 0.18
N LEU A 231 -1.57 -12.54 -0.84
CA LEU A 231 -1.88 -11.71 -2.02
C LEU A 231 -2.72 -10.47 -1.64
N GLN A 232 -3.68 -10.62 -0.73
CA GLN A 232 -4.49 -9.49 -0.24
C GLN A 232 -3.62 -8.45 0.47
N LEU A 233 -2.70 -8.87 1.34
CA LEU A 233 -1.76 -7.95 2.01
C LEU A 233 -0.83 -7.27 0.99
N ALA A 234 -0.30 -8.01 0.03
CA ALA A 234 0.56 -7.45 -1.00
C ALA A 234 -0.20 -6.43 -1.88
N ALA A 235 -1.39 -6.77 -2.36
CA ALA A 235 -2.23 -5.87 -3.15
C ALA A 235 -2.64 -4.61 -2.36
N PHE A 236 -2.89 -4.75 -1.07
CA PHE A 236 -3.15 -3.65 -0.16
C PHE A 236 -1.96 -2.69 -0.09
N LEU A 237 -0.74 -3.20 0.19
CA LEU A 237 0.46 -2.35 0.24
C LEU A 237 0.73 -1.67 -1.10
N LEU A 238 0.58 -2.39 -2.22
CA LEU A 238 0.74 -1.81 -3.57
C LEU A 238 -0.29 -0.71 -3.87
N SER A 239 -1.36 -0.60 -3.08
CA SER A 239 -2.40 0.41 -3.26
C SER A 239 -2.26 1.63 -2.33
N VAL A 240 -1.62 1.47 -1.17
CA VAL A 240 -1.60 2.50 -0.11
C VAL A 240 -0.21 3.05 0.21
N CYS A 241 0.87 2.44 -0.29
CA CYS A 241 2.24 2.89 -0.07
C CYS A 241 2.75 3.75 -1.21
N HIS A 242 3.66 4.69 -0.91
CA HIS A 242 4.45 5.41 -1.90
C HIS A 242 5.64 4.57 -2.36
N ILE A 243 6.25 3.84 -1.43
CA ILE A 243 7.38 2.95 -1.70
C ILE A 243 7.06 1.58 -1.08
N VAL A 244 7.28 0.52 -1.84
CA VAL A 244 7.22 -0.86 -1.34
C VAL A 244 8.60 -1.50 -1.47
N ILE A 245 9.17 -1.89 -0.33
CA ILE A 245 10.47 -2.58 -0.27
C ILE A 245 10.23 -4.07 -0.35
N LEU A 246 10.76 -4.72 -1.38
CA LEU A 246 10.76 -6.17 -1.53
C LEU A 246 12.04 -6.71 -0.90
N VAL A 247 11.93 -7.23 0.31
CA VAL A 247 13.07 -7.70 1.12
C VAL A 247 13.33 -9.17 0.82
N GLN A 248 14.54 -9.49 0.40
CA GLN A 248 15.03 -10.83 0.15
C GLN A 248 16.41 -10.99 0.82
N ASP A 249 16.75 -12.20 1.23
CA ASP A 249 18.09 -12.57 1.75
C ASP A 249 18.89 -13.41 0.74
N TRP A 250 18.37 -13.53 -0.45
CA TRP A 250 18.95 -14.19 -1.60
C TRP A 250 18.69 -13.38 -2.86
N PHE A 251 19.64 -13.35 -3.78
CA PHE A 251 19.44 -12.71 -5.08
C PHE A 251 18.41 -13.48 -5.89
N PHE A 252 17.33 -12.89 -6.26
CA PHE A 252 16.35 -13.34 -7.24
C PHE A 252 15.62 -14.65 -6.90
N ASP A 253 14.49 -14.51 -6.21
CA ASP A 253 13.49 -15.56 -6.09
C ASP A 253 12.39 -15.37 -7.16
N PRO A 254 12.33 -16.20 -8.20
CA PRO A 254 11.33 -16.07 -9.26
C PRO A 254 9.89 -16.33 -8.77
N ASN A 255 9.70 -17.14 -7.73
CA ASN A 255 8.37 -17.42 -7.19
C ASN A 255 7.85 -16.22 -6.39
N PHE A 256 8.71 -15.60 -5.58
CA PHE A 256 8.34 -14.39 -4.86
C PHE A 256 8.04 -13.24 -5.84
N LEU A 257 8.80 -13.10 -6.91
CA LEU A 257 8.54 -12.06 -7.91
C LEU A 257 7.24 -12.32 -8.69
N ARG A 258 6.94 -13.57 -9.05
CA ARG A 258 5.65 -13.95 -9.63
C ARG A 258 4.50 -13.65 -8.68
N PHE A 259 4.66 -13.94 -7.40
CA PHE A 259 3.68 -13.59 -6.37
C PHE A 259 3.40 -12.08 -6.34
N VAL A 260 4.44 -11.23 -6.38
CA VAL A 260 4.28 -9.77 -6.43
C VAL A 260 3.55 -9.34 -7.70
N GLN A 261 3.87 -9.92 -8.86
CA GLN A 261 3.16 -9.66 -10.12
C GLN A 261 1.70 -10.11 -10.07
N SER A 262 1.39 -11.23 -9.41
CA SER A 262 0.00 -11.67 -9.19
C SER A 262 -0.75 -10.67 -8.29
N ALA A 263 -0.12 -10.17 -7.23
CA ALA A 263 -0.69 -9.15 -6.38
C ALA A 263 -0.95 -7.83 -7.12
N GLU A 264 -0.04 -7.43 -8.03
CA GLU A 264 -0.21 -6.29 -8.92
C GLU A 264 -1.46 -6.46 -9.81
N MET A 265 -1.65 -7.64 -10.39
CA MET A 265 -2.83 -7.95 -11.23
C MET A 265 -4.15 -7.95 -10.46
N LEU A 266 -4.12 -8.38 -9.20
CA LEU A 266 -5.28 -8.46 -8.32
C LEU A 266 -5.57 -7.17 -7.55
N LYS A 267 -4.68 -6.17 -7.67
CA LYS A 267 -4.83 -4.88 -7.02
C LYS A 267 -6.15 -4.21 -7.46
N PRO A 268 -6.98 -3.73 -6.52
CA PRO A 268 -8.20 -3.01 -6.88
C PRO A 268 -7.85 -1.69 -7.58
N SER A 269 -8.67 -1.32 -8.55
CA SER A 269 -8.57 -0.02 -9.20
C SER A 269 -8.76 1.10 -8.17
N THR A 270 -8.03 2.19 -8.32
CA THR A 270 -8.20 3.36 -7.45
C THR A 270 -9.61 3.92 -7.65
N PRO A 271 -10.43 4.06 -6.58
CA PRO A 271 -11.77 4.60 -6.72
C PRO A 271 -11.73 6.05 -7.21
N THR A 272 -12.33 6.30 -8.37
CA THR A 272 -12.53 7.65 -8.93
C THR A 272 -13.91 8.16 -8.55
N THR A 273 -14.01 9.44 -8.21
CA THR A 273 -15.28 10.09 -7.82
C THR A 273 -16.07 10.64 -9.00
N SER A 274 -15.48 10.72 -10.19
CA SER A 274 -16.11 11.26 -11.41
C SER A 274 -16.09 10.24 -12.55
N GLN A 275 -17.21 10.16 -13.28
CA GLN A 275 -17.39 9.22 -14.40
C GLN A 275 -16.63 9.63 -15.67
N ASP A 276 -16.05 10.83 -15.71
CA ASP A 276 -15.46 11.44 -16.91
C ASP A 276 -13.94 11.62 -16.85
N GLU A 277 -13.26 11.25 -15.75
CA GLU A 277 -11.80 11.35 -15.64
C GLU A 277 -11.15 10.05 -16.09
N GLU A 278 -10.13 10.14 -16.95
CA GLU A 278 -9.26 9.02 -17.26
C GLU A 278 -8.76 8.40 -15.96
N ILE A 279 -9.06 7.11 -15.78
CA ILE A 279 -8.64 6.35 -14.59
C ILE A 279 -7.13 6.20 -14.65
N ILE A 280 -6.41 7.14 -14.04
CA ILE A 280 -4.98 7.00 -13.83
C ILE A 280 -4.79 6.04 -12.66
N GLU A 281 -4.45 4.81 -12.98
CA GLU A 281 -4.20 3.78 -11.98
C GLU A 281 -2.87 4.08 -11.28
N TYR A 282 -2.90 4.16 -9.95
CA TYR A 282 -1.71 4.41 -9.13
C TYR A 282 -0.87 3.14 -8.96
N PHE A 283 0.45 3.26 -9.11
CA PHE A 283 1.44 2.24 -8.79
C PHE A 283 2.57 2.82 -7.95
N PRO A 284 2.98 2.15 -6.86
CA PRO A 284 4.05 2.62 -5.99
C PRO A 284 5.43 2.42 -6.62
N HIS A 285 6.42 3.12 -6.08
CA HIS A 285 7.81 2.78 -6.31
C HIS A 285 8.14 1.44 -5.65
N VAL A 286 8.88 0.59 -6.34
CA VAL A 286 9.35 -0.68 -5.82
C VAL A 286 10.86 -0.67 -5.71
N LEU A 287 11.34 -0.99 -4.51
CA LEU A 287 12.75 -1.18 -4.21
C LEU A 287 13.03 -2.65 -3.95
N PHE A 288 13.89 -3.26 -4.76
CA PHE A 288 14.44 -4.58 -4.47
C PHE A 288 15.56 -4.42 -3.44
N LEU A 289 15.42 -5.04 -2.27
CA LEU A 289 16.43 -5.00 -1.23
C LEU A 289 16.92 -6.41 -0.96
N GLN A 290 18.20 -6.64 -1.24
CA GLN A 290 18.89 -7.86 -0.83
C GLN A 290 19.55 -7.62 0.52
N ASN A 291 19.05 -8.27 1.54
CA ASN A 291 19.65 -8.32 2.87
C ASN A 291 20.68 -9.45 2.95
N ARG A 292 21.67 -9.35 3.82
CA ARG A 292 22.76 -10.31 3.97
C ARG A 292 23.50 -10.58 2.65
N ALA A 293 23.72 -9.52 1.86
CA ALA A 293 24.43 -9.62 0.59
C ALA A 293 25.90 -9.98 0.83
N ALA A 294 26.43 -10.90 0.04
CA ALA A 294 27.84 -11.26 0.11
C ALA A 294 28.73 -10.15 -0.46
N THR A 295 29.97 -10.04 0.02
CA THR A 295 30.94 -9.02 -0.44
C THR A 295 31.10 -9.01 -1.97
N GLY A 296 31.03 -10.18 -2.62
CA GLY A 296 31.14 -10.29 -4.08
C GLY A 296 29.99 -9.64 -4.84
N ASP A 297 28.81 -9.53 -4.22
CA ASP A 297 27.59 -8.95 -4.83
C ASP A 297 27.72 -7.43 -5.05
N PHE A 298 28.57 -6.76 -4.26
CA PHE A 298 28.80 -5.33 -4.36
C PHE A 298 29.70 -4.92 -5.54
N SER A 299 30.26 -5.89 -6.28
CA SER A 299 31.04 -5.54 -7.46
C SER A 299 30.17 -4.86 -8.53
N PRO A 300 30.66 -3.81 -9.23
CA PRO A 300 29.87 -3.09 -10.22
C PRO A 300 29.31 -3.97 -11.34
N SER A 301 30.06 -5.01 -11.73
CA SER A 301 29.64 -5.98 -12.74
C SER A 301 28.46 -6.82 -12.27
N GLN A 302 28.50 -7.29 -11.01
CA GLN A 302 27.44 -8.09 -10.42
C GLN A 302 26.17 -7.27 -10.17
N LEU A 303 26.32 -6.06 -9.63
CA LEU A 303 25.20 -5.12 -9.47
C LEU A 303 24.48 -4.86 -10.79
N LYS A 304 25.23 -4.58 -11.85
CA LYS A 304 24.66 -4.36 -13.19
C LYS A 304 23.93 -5.60 -13.73
N LEU A 305 24.50 -6.80 -13.48
CA LEU A 305 23.86 -8.06 -13.86
C LEU A 305 22.54 -8.26 -13.10
N MET A 306 22.54 -8.07 -11.79
CA MET A 306 21.34 -8.16 -10.95
C MET A 306 20.26 -7.18 -11.39
N GLN A 307 20.59 -5.91 -11.59
CA GLN A 307 19.68 -4.90 -12.12
C GLN A 307 19.09 -5.29 -13.47
N THR A 308 19.91 -5.86 -14.36
CA THR A 308 19.47 -6.33 -15.68
C THR A 308 18.47 -7.49 -15.55
N VAL A 309 18.66 -8.41 -14.62
CA VAL A 309 17.74 -9.52 -14.38
C VAL A 309 16.39 -9.00 -13.89
N TYR A 310 16.37 -8.12 -12.87
CA TYR A 310 15.13 -7.51 -12.37
C TYR A 310 14.42 -6.69 -13.46
N SER A 311 15.15 -5.85 -14.18
CA SER A 311 14.59 -5.05 -15.29
C SER A 311 13.91 -5.91 -16.34
N ARG A 312 14.53 -7.01 -16.76
CA ARG A 312 13.95 -7.92 -17.76
C ARG A 312 12.72 -8.65 -17.23
N THR A 313 12.74 -9.03 -15.96
CA THR A 313 11.61 -9.77 -15.35
C THR A 313 10.42 -8.85 -15.10
N CYS A 314 10.66 -7.59 -14.74
CA CYS A 314 9.62 -6.59 -14.50
C CYS A 314 9.18 -5.82 -15.75
N LEU A 315 9.60 -6.21 -16.94
CA LEU A 315 9.34 -5.47 -18.19
C LEU A 315 7.84 -5.25 -18.48
N ARG A 316 6.98 -6.11 -17.98
CA ARG A 316 5.51 -6.04 -18.15
C ARG A 316 4.79 -5.53 -16.92
N SER A 317 5.50 -5.30 -15.84
CA SER A 317 4.95 -4.73 -14.61
C SER A 317 4.75 -3.22 -14.78
N ARG A 318 3.68 -2.70 -14.18
CA ARG A 318 3.40 -1.26 -14.08
C ARG A 318 4.00 -0.63 -12.83
N LEU A 319 4.57 -1.45 -11.94
CA LEU A 319 5.25 -0.99 -10.75
C LEU A 319 6.45 -0.11 -11.13
N GLN A 320 6.65 0.98 -10.40
CA GLN A 320 7.73 1.92 -10.69
C GLN A 320 9.05 1.37 -10.12
N THR A 321 9.78 0.63 -10.95
CA THR A 321 11.04 -0.03 -10.53
C THR A 321 12.28 0.85 -10.69
N GLN A 322 12.12 2.10 -11.10
CA GLN A 322 13.20 3.05 -11.40
C GLN A 322 13.05 4.30 -10.51
N SER A 323 13.22 4.16 -9.21
CA SER A 323 13.11 5.26 -8.23
C SER A 323 14.43 5.99 -7.96
N GLY A 324 15.52 5.56 -8.58
CA GLY A 324 16.86 6.11 -8.34
C GLY A 324 17.53 5.63 -7.04
N ILE A 325 16.88 4.74 -6.26
CA ILE A 325 17.49 4.15 -5.05
C ILE A 325 18.47 3.04 -5.45
N GLY A 326 19.71 3.10 -4.96
CA GLY A 326 20.71 2.08 -5.22
C GLY A 326 22.04 2.32 -4.51
N ASN A 327 22.92 1.30 -4.49
CA ASN A 327 24.24 1.37 -3.84
C ASN A 327 25.23 2.29 -4.56
N THR A 328 25.01 2.60 -5.83
CA THR A 328 25.89 3.48 -6.60
C THR A 328 25.19 4.79 -6.91
N VAL A 329 25.68 5.87 -6.30
CA VAL A 329 25.33 7.23 -6.69
C VAL A 329 26.17 7.59 -7.92
N SER A 330 25.78 7.12 -9.09
CA SER A 330 26.41 7.54 -10.34
C SER A 330 25.56 8.65 -10.96
N PRO A 331 26.06 9.90 -11.03
CA PRO A 331 25.26 11.02 -11.53
C PRO A 331 24.87 10.90 -13.01
N GLN A 332 25.44 9.96 -13.73
CA GLN A 332 25.30 9.86 -15.19
C GLN A 332 24.29 8.80 -15.69
N ASN A 333 23.76 7.91 -14.81
CA ASN A 333 22.83 6.84 -15.21
C ASN A 333 21.64 6.64 -14.24
N SER A 334 21.27 7.65 -13.47
CA SER A 334 20.30 7.51 -12.36
C SER A 334 18.85 7.29 -12.81
N GLY A 335 18.50 7.48 -14.09
CA GLY A 335 17.12 7.41 -14.55
C GLY A 335 16.64 6.05 -15.04
N ASP A 336 17.52 5.21 -15.55
CA ASP A 336 17.12 3.98 -16.27
C ASP A 336 17.41 2.67 -15.49
N ALA A 337 18.15 2.73 -14.39
CA ALA A 337 18.51 1.54 -13.65
C ALA A 337 17.41 1.12 -12.67
N THR A 338 17.13 -0.18 -12.62
CA THR A 338 16.20 -0.76 -11.64
C THR A 338 16.71 -0.50 -10.22
N SER A 339 15.80 -0.07 -9.34
CA SER A 339 16.07 0.24 -7.93
C SER A 339 16.42 -1.04 -7.16
N LEU A 340 17.71 -1.24 -6.95
CA LEU A 340 18.26 -2.37 -6.22
C LEU A 340 19.22 -1.85 -5.13
N PHE A 341 19.02 -2.29 -3.89
CA PHE A 341 19.85 -1.93 -2.77
C PHE A 341 20.35 -3.19 -2.04
N LEU A 342 21.65 -3.25 -1.77
CA LEU A 342 22.28 -4.34 -1.06
C LEU A 342 22.68 -3.89 0.35
N LEU A 343 22.35 -4.70 1.35
CA LEU A 343 22.84 -4.56 2.72
C LEU A 343 23.66 -5.82 3.06
N PRO A 344 24.91 -5.69 3.56
CA PRO A 344 25.72 -6.84 3.99
C PRO A 344 25.17 -7.44 5.30
N ASP A 345 25.67 -8.58 5.71
CA ASP A 345 25.33 -9.12 7.02
C ASP A 345 25.91 -8.22 8.13
N PHE A 346 25.06 -7.91 9.12
CA PHE A 346 25.45 -7.10 10.29
C PHE A 346 26.53 -7.80 11.16
N GLY A 347 26.54 -9.13 11.19
CA GLY A 347 27.45 -9.94 12.01
C GLY A 347 28.90 -10.02 11.49
N GLU A 348 29.16 -9.55 10.27
CA GLU A 348 30.52 -9.48 9.76
C GLU A 348 31.27 -8.33 10.43
N THR A 349 31.97 -8.65 11.53
CA THR A 349 32.86 -7.71 12.24
C THR A 349 33.83 -7.05 11.28
N GLU A 350 33.92 -5.74 11.37
CA GLU A 350 34.98 -4.96 10.72
C GLU A 350 36.34 -5.41 11.29
N GLU A 351 36.96 -6.39 10.65
CA GLU A 351 38.38 -6.63 10.88
C GLU A 351 39.11 -5.36 10.49
N ALA A 352 39.62 -4.67 11.51
CA ALA A 352 40.27 -3.40 11.37
C ALA A 352 41.36 -3.45 10.30
N GLY A 353 41.18 -2.72 9.21
CA GLY A 353 42.21 -2.39 8.26
C GLY A 353 42.06 -2.86 6.81
N HIS A 354 41.05 -3.62 6.43
CA HIS A 354 40.89 -4.05 5.03
C HIS A 354 39.59 -3.51 4.44
N TYR A 355 39.69 -2.73 3.36
CA TYR A 355 38.54 -2.28 2.59
C TYR A 355 37.87 -3.47 1.90
N ARG A 356 36.62 -3.71 2.20
CA ARG A 356 35.82 -4.87 1.70
C ARG A 356 35.20 -4.65 0.31
N GLY A 357 35.45 -3.52 -0.34
CA GLY A 357 34.86 -3.19 -1.65
C GLY A 357 33.49 -2.54 -1.56
N HIS A 358 32.94 -2.34 -0.36
CA HIS A 358 31.66 -1.64 -0.11
C HIS A 358 31.72 -0.87 1.21
N PRO A 359 30.85 0.16 1.39
CA PRO A 359 30.70 0.88 2.66
C PRO A 359 30.20 -0.05 3.78
N GLY A 360 30.42 0.35 5.04
CA GLY A 360 29.95 -0.39 6.20
C GLY A 360 28.40 -0.43 6.28
N PHE A 361 27.87 -1.39 7.06
CA PHE A 361 26.42 -1.55 7.22
C PHE A 361 25.72 -0.26 7.66
N ALA A 362 26.25 0.43 8.67
CA ALA A 362 25.65 1.66 9.19
C ALA A 362 25.66 2.79 8.15
N GLU A 363 26.71 2.90 7.34
CA GLU A 363 26.81 3.89 6.27
C GLU A 363 25.82 3.59 5.13
N LEU A 364 25.70 2.33 4.72
CA LEU A 364 24.72 1.90 3.73
C LEU A 364 23.29 2.11 4.22
N LEU A 365 23.02 1.83 5.49
CA LEU A 365 21.71 2.10 6.09
C LEU A 365 21.37 3.59 6.10
N ALA A 366 22.33 4.45 6.46
CA ALA A 366 22.16 5.90 6.41
C ALA A 366 21.92 6.38 4.97
N MET A 367 22.64 5.83 4.00
CA MET A 367 22.44 6.11 2.57
C MET A 367 21.04 5.69 2.12
N LEU A 368 20.58 4.50 2.51
CA LEU A 368 19.24 4.02 2.18
C LEU A 368 18.15 4.93 2.75
N ARG A 369 18.25 5.34 4.03
CA ARG A 369 17.32 6.29 4.65
C ARG A 369 17.25 7.62 3.87
N ASN A 370 18.41 8.19 3.54
CA ASN A 370 18.50 9.46 2.80
C ASN A 370 17.91 9.34 1.40
N GLN A 371 18.15 8.23 0.71
CA GLN A 371 17.62 7.99 -0.62
C GLN A 371 16.09 7.81 -0.59
N ILE A 372 15.55 7.08 0.39
CA ILE A 372 14.10 6.94 0.58
C ILE A 372 13.45 8.31 0.76
N HIS A 373 14.01 9.16 1.63
CA HIS A 373 13.51 10.53 1.82
C HIS A 373 13.62 11.41 0.58
N GLY A 374 14.56 11.12 -0.32
CA GLY A 374 14.79 11.86 -1.55
C GLY A 374 13.90 11.44 -2.73
N VAL A 375 13.11 10.39 -2.61
CA VAL A 375 12.24 9.93 -3.70
C VAL A 375 11.10 10.92 -3.91
N THR A 376 10.92 11.34 -5.15
CA THR A 376 9.73 12.13 -5.53
C THR A 376 8.52 11.21 -5.60
N CYS A 377 7.61 11.34 -4.64
CA CYS A 377 6.40 10.53 -4.59
C CYS A 377 5.27 11.18 -5.41
N HIS A 378 4.59 10.36 -6.21
CA HIS A 378 3.35 10.77 -6.84
C HIS A 378 2.18 10.62 -5.85
N PRO A 379 1.16 11.51 -5.92
CA PRO A 379 0.00 11.37 -5.06
C PRO A 379 -0.72 10.04 -5.31
N ILE A 380 -1.14 9.37 -4.24
CA ILE A 380 -1.83 8.07 -4.31
C ILE A 380 -3.23 8.20 -4.93
N THR A 381 -3.85 9.37 -4.77
CA THR A 381 -5.18 9.68 -5.29
C THR A 381 -5.16 11.01 -6.06
N HIS A 382 -6.20 11.28 -6.84
CA HIS A 382 -6.35 12.57 -7.55
C HIS A 382 -6.39 13.78 -6.61
N THR A 383 -6.80 13.59 -5.37
CA THR A 383 -6.78 14.60 -4.33
C THR A 383 -5.60 14.38 -3.40
N VAL A 384 -4.95 15.46 -2.98
CA VAL A 384 -3.87 15.39 -2.01
C VAL A 384 -4.45 14.93 -0.68
N LEU A 385 -3.94 13.83 -0.15
CA LEU A 385 -4.37 13.26 1.13
C LEU A 385 -3.60 13.88 2.27
N SER A 386 -4.28 14.14 3.41
CA SER A 386 -3.60 14.25 4.70
C SER A 386 -3.35 12.86 5.28
N GLU A 387 -2.47 12.76 6.28
CA GLU A 387 -2.20 11.47 6.94
C GLU A 387 -3.47 10.80 7.48
N LYS A 388 -4.38 11.57 8.11
CA LYS A 388 -5.67 11.05 8.58
C LYS A 388 -6.55 10.58 7.42
N ASN A 389 -6.60 11.36 6.34
CA ASN A 389 -7.36 10.97 5.15
C ASN A 389 -6.75 9.75 4.47
N TRP A 390 -5.40 9.61 4.52
CA TRP A 390 -4.73 8.39 4.07
C TRP A 390 -5.17 7.16 4.87
N LEU A 391 -5.28 7.27 6.21
CA LEU A 391 -5.76 6.14 7.03
C LEU A 391 -7.18 5.73 6.64
N HIS A 392 -8.08 6.69 6.44
CA HIS A 392 -9.44 6.41 5.96
C HIS A 392 -9.46 5.81 4.55
N TYR A 393 -8.59 6.30 3.67
CA TYR A 393 -8.40 5.72 2.34
C TYR A 393 -7.90 4.28 2.45
N ALA A 394 -6.89 4.01 3.26
CA ALA A 394 -6.35 2.67 3.49
C ALA A 394 -7.41 1.70 4.03
N SER A 395 -8.26 2.14 4.95
CA SER A 395 -9.40 1.34 5.44
C SER A 395 -10.36 0.95 4.32
N LYS A 396 -10.71 1.91 3.44
CA LYS A 396 -11.59 1.64 2.27
C LYS A 396 -10.94 0.68 1.27
N VAL A 397 -9.64 0.87 1.00
CA VAL A 397 -8.88 -0.04 0.12
C VAL A 397 -8.86 -1.45 0.70
N TRP A 398 -8.59 -1.60 2.00
CA TRP A 398 -8.59 -2.91 2.66
C TRP A 398 -9.94 -3.61 2.54
N GLU A 399 -11.04 -2.92 2.81
CA GLU A 399 -12.38 -3.46 2.60
C GLU A 399 -12.65 -3.82 1.13
N GLY A 400 -12.17 -3.01 0.20
CA GLY A 400 -12.24 -3.29 -1.24
C GLY A 400 -11.47 -4.55 -1.62
N VAL A 401 -10.26 -4.73 -1.10
CA VAL A 401 -9.43 -5.93 -1.33
C VAL A 401 -10.15 -7.18 -0.81
N LYS A 402 -10.67 -7.15 0.43
CA LYS A 402 -11.39 -8.29 1.02
C LYS A 402 -12.64 -8.69 0.24
N LYS A 403 -13.33 -7.73 -0.35
CA LYS A 403 -14.60 -7.94 -1.09
C LYS A 403 -14.41 -8.05 -2.59
N SER A 404 -13.17 -8.02 -3.10
CA SER A 404 -12.88 -8.03 -4.52
C SER A 404 -13.31 -9.36 -5.17
N SER A 405 -14.08 -9.26 -6.26
CA SER A 405 -14.45 -10.41 -7.08
C SER A 405 -13.24 -11.10 -7.71
N PHE A 406 -12.18 -10.34 -8.03
CA PHE A 406 -10.94 -10.91 -8.58
C PHE A 406 -10.27 -11.89 -7.62
N PHE A 407 -10.22 -11.58 -6.33
CA PHE A 407 -9.70 -12.52 -5.33
C PHE A 407 -10.58 -13.75 -5.17
N MET A 408 -11.91 -13.61 -5.26
CA MET A 408 -12.83 -14.74 -5.23
C MET A 408 -12.69 -15.63 -6.46
N GLU A 409 -12.53 -15.05 -7.64
CA GLU A 409 -12.29 -15.81 -8.87
C GLU A 409 -10.92 -16.50 -8.86
N TYR A 410 -9.88 -15.78 -8.40
CA TYR A 410 -8.54 -16.36 -8.26
C TYR A 410 -8.55 -17.55 -7.30
N SER A 411 -9.25 -17.46 -6.16
CA SER A 411 -9.34 -18.57 -5.19
C SER A 411 -10.00 -19.82 -5.77
N ARG A 412 -10.90 -19.67 -6.76
CA ARG A 412 -11.54 -20.80 -7.47
C ARG A 412 -10.62 -21.48 -8.48
N LEU A 413 -9.56 -20.80 -8.92
CA LEU A 413 -8.58 -21.34 -9.86
C LEU A 413 -7.43 -22.06 -9.15
N LEU A 414 -7.29 -21.85 -7.83
CA LEU A 414 -6.33 -22.59 -7.01
C LEU A 414 -6.76 -24.05 -6.87
N PRO A 415 -5.80 -25.00 -6.82
CA PRO A 415 -6.08 -26.43 -6.79
C PRO A 415 -6.81 -26.91 -5.53
#